data_3ff8b986d833d580547b1872491c980b
#
_entry.id   3ff8b986d833d580547b1872491c980b
#
_cell.length_a   1.000
_cell.length_b   1.000
_cell.length_c   1.000
_cell.angle_alpha   90.00
_cell.angle_beta   90.00
_cell.angle_gamma   90.00
#
_symmetry.space_group_name_H-M   'P 1'
#
loop_
_entity.id
_entity.type
_entity.pdbx_description
1 polymer ?
#
loop_
_entity_poly.entity_id
_entity_poly.type
_entity_poly.pdbx_seq_one_letter_code
_entity_poly.pdbx_strand_id
1 'polypeptide(L)'
;MTIGWNMRKRAIKYTKGEIGKIGAPVKDFLPPPAKLRRAKVRVRRMRLPHPGQTVLYDCLEPLGLSVTDGAKVLGVTRQALNNLINGKSGVSPEMAIRLEKAFGSSARVWLGVQMDYDLAQAMKNERAIKVKRVREAV
;
A
#
# COMPACT_ATOMS: atom_id res chain seq x y z
N MET A 1 -4.96 -40.63 20.67
CA MET A 1 -3.67 -40.85 20.02
C MET A 1 -2.95 -39.51 19.90
N THR A 2 -2.00 -39.31 20.77
CA THR A 2 -1.11 -38.15 20.71
C THR A 2 -0.11 -38.40 19.60
N ILE A 3 -0.24 -37.68 18.50
CA ILE A 3 0.85 -37.56 17.56
C ILE A 3 1.89 -36.70 18.25
N GLY A 4 2.70 -37.34 19.05
CA GLY A 4 3.86 -36.71 19.64
C GLY A 4 4.79 -36.25 18.54
N TRP A 5 4.72 -35.00 18.20
CA TRP A 5 5.78 -34.35 17.48
C TRP A 5 7.03 -34.43 18.33
N ASN A 6 7.79 -35.48 18.09
CA ASN A 6 9.03 -35.69 18.76
C ASN A 6 10.06 -34.70 18.20
N MET A 7 9.97 -33.46 18.63
CA MET A 7 10.96 -32.42 18.32
C MET A 7 12.36 -32.78 18.77
N ARG A 8 12.47 -33.75 19.69
CA ARG A 8 13.77 -34.19 20.21
C ARG A 8 14.61 -34.96 19.18
N LYS A 9 14.01 -35.52 18.14
CA LYS A 9 14.76 -36.25 17.09
C LYS A 9 15.32 -35.33 16.00
N ARG A 10 14.94 -34.07 15.98
CA ARG A 10 15.48 -33.08 15.06
C ARG A 10 16.42 -32.06 15.70
N ALA A 11 16.73 -32.23 16.95
CA ALA A 11 17.83 -31.46 17.53
C ALA A 11 19.12 -31.93 16.84
N ILE A 12 19.60 -31.15 15.94
CA ILE A 12 20.90 -31.29 15.33
C ILE A 12 21.89 -31.20 16.50
N LYS A 13 22.46 -32.34 16.89
CA LYS A 13 23.52 -32.38 17.92
C LYS A 13 24.77 -31.80 17.27
N TYR A 14 24.98 -30.52 17.44
CA TYR A 14 26.25 -29.91 17.07
C TYR A 14 27.33 -30.44 18.05
N THR A 15 28.25 -31.21 17.55
CA THR A 15 29.45 -31.56 18.32
C THR A 15 30.37 -30.34 18.39
N LYS A 16 31.12 -30.24 19.46
CA LYS A 16 32.01 -29.10 19.73
C LYS A 16 33.01 -28.81 18.58
N GLY A 17 33.25 -29.79 17.71
CA GLY A 17 34.08 -29.63 16.52
C GLY A 17 33.37 -29.06 15.31
N GLU A 18 32.05 -29.13 15.28
CA GLU A 18 31.27 -28.64 14.15
C GLU A 18 30.88 -27.17 14.29
N ILE A 19 30.82 -26.66 15.54
CA ILE A 19 30.53 -25.24 15.80
C ILE A 19 31.59 -24.33 15.16
N GLY A 20 32.85 -24.78 15.11
CA GLY A 20 33.92 -24.05 14.44
C GLY A 20 33.79 -24.04 12.91
N LYS A 21 33.06 -24.99 12.34
CA LYS A 21 32.80 -25.06 10.89
C LYS A 21 31.58 -24.26 10.45
N ILE A 22 30.67 -23.92 11.38
CA ILE A 22 29.47 -23.15 11.10
C ILE A 22 29.79 -21.69 10.77
N GLY A 23 30.92 -21.17 11.26
CA GLY A 23 31.37 -19.82 10.92
C GLY A 23 31.93 -19.68 9.50
N ALA A 24 32.29 -20.80 8.84
CA ALA A 24 32.84 -20.79 7.49
C ALA A 24 31.79 -20.65 6.37
N PRO A 25 30.57 -21.23 6.47
CA PRO A 25 29.62 -21.17 5.38
C PRO A 25 28.86 -19.85 5.21
N VAL A 26 28.99 -18.93 6.14
CA VAL A 26 28.31 -17.61 6.03
C VAL A 26 28.80 -16.84 4.80
N LYS A 27 30.02 -17.09 4.35
CA LYS A 27 30.55 -16.49 3.12
C LYS A 27 29.87 -17.04 1.87
N ASP A 28 29.34 -18.25 1.92
CA ASP A 28 28.70 -18.90 0.81
C ASP A 28 27.21 -18.51 0.69
N PHE A 29 26.61 -18.05 1.78
CA PHE A 29 25.24 -17.56 1.83
C PHE A 29 25.08 -16.09 1.40
N LEU A 30 26.16 -15.31 1.41
CA LEU A 30 26.15 -13.96 0.87
C LEU A 30 26.50 -14.05 -0.61
N PRO A 31 25.55 -13.76 -1.52
CA PRO A 31 25.89 -13.67 -2.92
C PRO A 31 26.95 -12.59 -3.08
N PRO A 32 28.01 -12.84 -3.85
CA PRO A 32 29.07 -11.86 -4.03
C PRO A 32 28.47 -10.54 -4.51
N PRO A 33 28.88 -9.40 -3.93
CA PRO A 33 28.29 -8.09 -4.20
C PRO A 33 28.28 -7.70 -5.68
N ALA A 34 29.16 -8.30 -6.48
CA ALA A 34 29.23 -8.08 -7.93
C ALA A 34 28.05 -8.69 -8.72
N LYS A 35 27.31 -9.64 -8.14
CA LYS A 35 26.14 -10.25 -8.80
C LYS A 35 24.80 -9.65 -8.36
N LEU A 36 24.80 -8.73 -7.44
CA LEU A 36 23.69 -7.81 -7.21
C LEU A 36 23.62 -6.80 -8.37
N ARG A 37 23.49 -7.33 -9.59
CA ARG A 37 22.90 -6.50 -10.62
C ARG A 37 21.58 -6.06 -10.04
N ARG A 38 21.43 -4.75 -9.83
CA ARG A 38 20.14 -4.12 -9.55
C ARG A 38 19.16 -4.74 -10.53
N ALA A 39 18.50 -5.82 -10.12
CA ALA A 39 17.32 -6.25 -10.81
C ALA A 39 16.49 -5.00 -10.88
N LYS A 40 16.30 -4.46 -12.08
CA LYS A 40 15.31 -3.43 -12.31
C LYS A 40 14.02 -4.13 -11.91
N VAL A 41 13.68 -4.02 -10.63
CA VAL A 41 12.36 -4.42 -10.16
C VAL A 41 11.43 -3.57 -11.01
N ARG A 42 10.92 -4.17 -12.07
CA ARG A 42 9.78 -3.62 -12.77
C ARG A 42 8.66 -3.69 -11.75
N VAL A 43 8.59 -2.67 -10.93
CA VAL A 43 7.38 -2.41 -10.15
C VAL A 43 6.31 -2.31 -11.21
N ARG A 44 5.56 -3.39 -11.38
CA ARG A 44 4.39 -3.42 -12.22
C ARG A 44 3.52 -2.34 -11.63
N ARG A 45 3.44 -1.19 -12.31
CA ARG A 45 2.65 -0.04 -11.85
C ARG A 45 1.23 -0.56 -11.72
N MET A 46 0.86 -0.92 -10.51
CA MET A 46 -0.52 -1.26 -10.20
C MET A 46 -1.34 -0.03 -10.51
N ARG A 47 -2.36 -0.18 -11.34
CA ARG A 47 -3.34 0.88 -11.54
C ARG A 47 -4.12 0.96 -10.23
N LEU A 48 -3.77 1.93 -9.41
CA LEU A 48 -4.54 2.24 -8.22
C LEU A 48 -5.90 2.77 -8.68
N PRO A 49 -7.02 2.16 -8.24
CA PRO A 49 -8.33 2.70 -8.53
C PRO A 49 -8.48 4.07 -7.88
N HIS A 50 -9.33 4.91 -8.47
CA HIS A 50 -9.65 6.20 -7.87
C HIS A 50 -10.39 5.97 -6.53
N PRO A 51 -10.09 6.74 -5.46
CA PRO A 51 -10.76 6.59 -4.15
C PRO A 51 -12.28 6.63 -4.23
N GLY A 52 -12.84 7.38 -5.15
CA GLY A 52 -14.28 7.42 -5.40
C GLY A 52 -14.89 6.07 -5.77
N GLN A 53 -14.15 5.21 -6.45
CA GLN A 53 -14.60 3.85 -6.74
C GLN A 53 -14.65 3.00 -5.47
N THR A 54 -13.69 3.17 -4.57
CA THR A 54 -13.72 2.52 -3.25
C THR A 54 -14.94 2.96 -2.45
N VAL A 55 -15.28 4.26 -2.49
CA VAL A 55 -16.53 4.75 -1.85
C VAL A 55 -17.76 4.05 -2.44
N LEU A 56 -17.83 3.90 -3.74
CA LEU A 56 -18.97 3.25 -4.40
C LEU A 56 -19.06 1.76 -4.02
N TYR A 57 -17.98 1.01 -4.27
CA TYR A 57 -18.01 -0.46 -4.16
C TYR A 57 -17.89 -0.98 -2.73
N ASP A 58 -17.14 -0.28 -1.87
CA ASP A 58 -16.88 -0.75 -0.51
C ASP A 58 -17.78 -0.10 0.54
N CYS A 59 -18.36 1.07 0.25
CA CYS A 59 -19.20 1.79 1.19
C CYS A 59 -20.68 1.80 0.80
N LEU A 60 -21.02 2.15 -0.44
CA LEU A 60 -22.41 2.31 -0.85
C LEU A 60 -23.07 0.98 -1.25
N GLU A 61 -22.42 0.22 -2.13
CA GLU A 61 -23.00 -1.05 -2.64
C GLU A 61 -23.29 -2.07 -1.55
N PRO A 62 -22.38 -2.35 -0.58
CA PRO A 62 -22.66 -3.33 0.47
C PRO A 62 -23.86 -2.95 1.36
N LEU A 63 -24.15 -1.66 1.47
CA LEU A 63 -25.28 -1.14 2.25
C LEU A 63 -26.54 -0.93 1.41
N GLY A 64 -26.50 -1.22 0.11
CA GLY A 64 -27.60 -1.01 -0.81
C GLY A 64 -28.00 0.46 -0.98
N LEU A 65 -27.05 1.39 -0.72
CA LEU A 65 -27.29 2.83 -0.80
C LEU A 65 -27.15 3.33 -2.24
N SER A 66 -28.16 4.05 -2.69
CA SER A 66 -28.03 4.82 -3.93
C SER A 66 -27.08 6.03 -3.73
N VAL A 67 -26.60 6.61 -4.82
CA VAL A 67 -25.76 7.84 -4.76
C VAL A 67 -26.52 8.97 -4.06
N THR A 68 -27.85 9.05 -4.24
CA THR A 68 -28.68 10.06 -3.59
C THR A 68 -28.74 9.84 -2.07
N ASP A 69 -28.93 8.60 -1.65
CA ASP A 69 -29.00 8.26 -0.24
C ASP A 69 -27.64 8.36 0.43
N GLY A 70 -26.59 7.92 -0.25
CA GLY A 70 -25.22 8.11 0.21
C GLY A 70 -24.85 9.58 0.40
N ALA A 71 -25.29 10.47 -0.50
CA ALA A 71 -25.10 11.90 -0.35
C ALA A 71 -25.81 12.46 0.87
N LYS A 72 -27.02 12.00 1.16
CA LYS A 72 -27.76 12.39 2.39
C LYS A 72 -27.02 11.93 3.65
N VAL A 73 -26.55 10.69 3.66
CA VAL A 73 -25.79 10.13 4.80
C VAL A 73 -24.50 10.91 5.04
N LEU A 74 -23.80 11.29 3.98
CA LEU A 74 -22.57 12.07 4.08
C LEU A 74 -22.82 13.58 4.32
N GLY A 75 -24.07 14.04 4.18
CA GLY A 75 -24.40 15.46 4.30
C GLY A 75 -23.78 16.32 3.19
N VAL A 76 -23.68 15.78 1.98
CA VAL A 76 -23.18 16.46 0.79
C VAL A 76 -24.23 16.46 -0.32
N THR A 77 -24.01 17.26 -1.36
CA THR A 77 -24.90 17.24 -2.52
C THR A 77 -24.69 15.95 -3.33
N ARG A 78 -25.74 15.48 -3.97
CA ARG A 78 -25.65 14.34 -4.91
C ARG A 78 -24.58 14.59 -5.97
N GLN A 79 -24.49 15.83 -6.48
CA GLN A 79 -23.51 16.19 -7.48
C GLN A 79 -22.08 16.06 -6.96
N ALA A 80 -21.82 16.48 -5.71
CA ALA A 80 -20.49 16.35 -5.10
C ALA A 80 -20.07 14.89 -4.98
N LEU A 81 -20.99 14.03 -4.50
CA LEU A 81 -20.71 12.59 -4.38
C LEU A 81 -20.54 11.94 -5.77
N ASN A 82 -21.37 12.31 -6.72
CA ASN A 82 -21.27 11.79 -8.09
C ASN A 82 -19.94 12.18 -8.75
N ASN A 83 -19.46 13.40 -8.54
CA ASN A 83 -18.16 13.83 -9.04
C ASN A 83 -17.01 13.02 -8.40
N LEU A 84 -17.11 12.74 -7.12
CA LEU A 84 -16.12 11.91 -6.42
C LEU A 84 -16.09 10.49 -6.99
N ILE A 85 -17.25 9.84 -7.14
CA ILE A 85 -17.38 8.48 -7.67
C ILE A 85 -16.84 8.37 -9.10
N ASN A 86 -17.12 9.36 -9.92
CA ASN A 86 -16.67 9.41 -11.33
C ASN A 86 -15.22 9.88 -11.50
N GLY A 87 -14.49 10.12 -10.41
CA GLY A 87 -13.10 10.56 -10.46
C GLY A 87 -12.89 12.00 -10.95
N LYS A 88 -13.95 12.81 -10.99
CA LYS A 88 -13.88 14.24 -11.36
C LYS A 88 -13.36 15.11 -10.22
N SER A 89 -13.53 14.66 -8.98
CA SER A 89 -12.99 15.30 -7.78
C SER A 89 -12.29 14.27 -6.90
N GLY A 90 -11.34 14.73 -6.07
CA GLY A 90 -10.67 13.91 -5.08
C GLY A 90 -11.35 13.94 -3.72
N VAL A 91 -10.86 13.11 -2.80
CA VAL A 91 -11.28 13.11 -1.39
C VAL A 91 -10.61 14.29 -0.71
N SER A 92 -11.39 15.29 -0.33
CA SER A 92 -10.91 16.40 0.49
C SER A 92 -10.81 15.98 1.98
N PRO A 93 -10.05 16.71 2.82
CA PRO A 93 -10.00 16.43 4.26
C PRO A 93 -11.37 16.41 4.91
N GLU A 94 -12.25 17.34 4.56
CA GLU A 94 -13.62 17.37 5.05
C GLU A 94 -14.42 16.14 4.61
N MET A 95 -14.32 15.75 3.35
CA MET A 95 -14.97 14.54 2.84
C MET A 95 -14.44 13.29 3.55
N ALA A 96 -13.14 13.22 3.82
CA ALA A 96 -12.54 12.11 4.55
C ALA A 96 -13.11 11.97 5.97
N ILE A 97 -13.34 13.09 6.67
CA ILE A 97 -13.98 13.09 8.00
C ILE A 97 -15.43 12.64 7.90
N ARG A 98 -16.16 13.05 6.87
CA ARG A 98 -17.54 12.61 6.63
C ARG A 98 -17.61 11.11 6.36
N LEU A 99 -16.70 10.58 5.57
CA LEU A 99 -16.58 9.14 5.28
C LEU A 99 -16.23 8.35 6.55
N GLU A 100 -15.34 8.86 7.39
CA GLU A 100 -15.02 8.24 8.69
C GLU A 100 -16.24 8.14 9.59
N LYS A 101 -16.98 9.24 9.72
CA LYS A 101 -18.16 9.28 10.57
C LYS A 101 -19.30 8.42 10.05
N ALA A 102 -19.46 8.31 8.73
CA ALA A 102 -20.55 7.57 8.11
C ALA A 102 -20.26 6.08 7.99
N PHE A 103 -19.05 5.69 7.61
CA PHE A 103 -18.68 4.33 7.27
C PHE A 103 -17.59 3.71 8.15
N GLY A 104 -17.00 4.46 9.05
CA GLY A 104 -16.10 3.97 10.08
C GLY A 104 -14.63 3.80 9.68
N SER A 105 -14.26 4.02 8.42
CA SER A 105 -12.86 4.02 8.00
C SER A 105 -12.19 5.35 8.37
N SER A 106 -10.97 5.29 8.91
CA SER A 106 -10.25 6.49 9.32
C SER A 106 -10.09 7.52 8.19
N ALA A 107 -10.32 8.79 8.49
CA ALA A 107 -10.09 9.89 7.55
C ALA A 107 -8.66 9.90 7.01
N ARG A 108 -7.69 9.51 7.84
CA ARG A 108 -6.29 9.38 7.46
C ARG A 108 -6.08 8.34 6.36
N VAL A 109 -6.78 7.23 6.43
CA VAL A 109 -6.73 6.18 5.40
C VAL A 109 -7.28 6.71 4.08
N TRP A 110 -8.41 7.40 4.10
CA TRP A 110 -9.00 8.00 2.90
C TRP A 110 -8.08 9.00 2.22
N LEU A 111 -7.45 9.87 3.01
CA LEU A 111 -6.47 10.83 2.49
C LEU A 111 -5.19 10.15 2.00
N GLY A 112 -4.76 9.07 2.65
CA GLY A 112 -3.63 8.26 2.20
C GLY A 112 -3.87 7.66 0.82
N VAL A 113 -5.02 7.04 0.61
CA VAL A 113 -5.43 6.47 -0.69
C VAL A 113 -5.51 7.54 -1.77
N GLN A 114 -6.04 8.72 -1.44
CA GLN A 114 -6.08 9.85 -2.37
C GLN A 114 -4.68 10.32 -2.75
N MET A 115 -3.80 10.47 -1.77
CA MET A 115 -2.43 10.89 -1.99
C MET A 115 -1.67 9.90 -2.88
N ASP A 116 -1.81 8.61 -2.62
CA ASP A 116 -1.16 7.56 -3.42
C ASP A 116 -1.67 7.57 -4.86
N TYR A 117 -2.97 7.77 -5.04
CA TYR A 117 -3.56 7.90 -6.37
C TYR A 117 -3.01 9.13 -7.11
N ASP A 118 -3.03 10.29 -6.47
CA ASP A 118 -2.56 11.55 -7.07
C ASP A 118 -1.08 11.48 -7.42
N LEU A 119 -0.26 10.93 -6.53
CA LEU A 119 1.15 10.70 -6.79
C LEU A 119 1.37 9.76 -7.97
N ALA A 120 0.61 8.66 -8.05
CA ALA A 120 0.69 7.72 -9.17
C ALA A 120 0.30 8.39 -10.50
N GLN A 121 -0.67 9.31 -10.51
CA GLN A 121 -1.02 10.09 -11.71
C GLN A 121 0.10 11.07 -12.07
N ALA A 122 0.64 11.80 -11.09
CA ALA A 122 1.74 12.75 -11.30
C ALA A 122 3.01 12.05 -11.84
N MET A 123 3.32 10.87 -11.34
CA MET A 123 4.48 10.09 -11.81
C MET A 123 4.37 9.61 -13.25
N LYS A 124 3.18 9.56 -13.83
CA LYS A 124 3.04 9.28 -15.27
C LYS A 124 3.72 10.37 -16.12
N ASN A 125 3.71 11.59 -15.61
CA ASN A 125 4.26 12.79 -16.28
C ASN A 125 5.59 13.23 -15.63
N GLU A 126 6.23 12.41 -14.82
CA GLU A 126 7.47 12.73 -14.12
C GLU A 126 8.56 13.29 -15.04
N ARG A 127 8.67 12.73 -16.25
CA ARG A 127 9.66 13.16 -17.27
C ARG A 127 9.43 14.59 -17.77
N ALA A 128 8.22 15.11 -17.66
CA ALA A 128 7.90 16.49 -18.02
C ALA A 128 8.36 17.48 -16.93
N ILE A 129 8.54 17.01 -15.70
CA ILE A 129 8.97 17.82 -14.56
C ILE A 129 10.50 17.95 -14.60
N LYS A 130 10.98 19.02 -15.19
CA LYS A 130 12.42 19.31 -15.33
C LYS A 130 12.91 20.19 -14.19
N VAL A 131 13.28 19.56 -13.08
CA VAL A 131 13.83 20.26 -11.90
C VAL A 131 15.24 19.74 -11.62
N LYS A 132 16.16 20.63 -11.39
CA LYS A 132 17.52 20.28 -10.97
C LYS A 132 17.59 20.30 -9.44
N ARG A 133 18.23 19.29 -8.88
CA ARG A 133 18.51 19.27 -7.44
C ARG A 133 19.51 20.36 -7.10
N VAL A 134 19.17 21.19 -6.13
CA VAL A 134 20.14 22.11 -5.52
C VAL A 134 21.12 21.25 -4.73
N ARG A 135 22.41 21.35 -5.06
CA ARG A 135 23.46 20.77 -4.24
C ARG A 135 23.82 21.82 -3.20
N GLU A 136 23.72 21.49 -1.94
CA GLU A 136 24.29 22.30 -0.90
C GLU A 136 25.81 22.37 -1.17
N ALA A 137 26.35 23.58 -1.24
CA ALA A 137 27.78 23.79 -1.25
C ALA A 137 28.30 23.41 0.14
N VAL A 138 28.99 22.29 0.19
CA VAL A 138 29.69 21.86 1.40
C VAL A 138 30.95 22.68 1.54
#